data_081d5b3f1861ee4dded0b642b0e9919a
#
_entry.id   081d5b3f1861ee4dded0b642b0e9919a
#
_cell.length_a   1.000
_cell.length_b   1.000
_cell.length_c   1.000
_cell.angle_alpha   90.00
_cell.angle_beta   90.00
_cell.angle_gamma   90.00
#
_symmetry.space_group_name_H-M   'P 1'
#
loop_
_entity.id
_entity.type
_entity.pdbx_description
1 polymer ?
#
loop_
_entity_poly.entity_id
_entity_poly.type
_entity_poly.pdbx_seq_one_letter_code
_entity_poly.pdbx_strand_id
1 'polypeptide(L)'
;MSATIKHININNVDIPVIFEEQKSLPILNLQLIFKNSGYIKDNQNLGLASLSARVLNEGTKKLGSVKFSEILDDNAITIHSAVGFETLTIELSSLKEKSNLAIKSLNELLQSPNLSENSLEKVKTLAIGSLKRKENDFDDVASKGLNALLYSGTALANPASGTIESISRIELKNIEQFLKNSLTLNNLTIVAGGDISFIELENALKPLLKELKVGEKEDIQKIEFVSKKEEKEVLKQTEQAYIYFGSNFNAKAKDEENYKAKVASFILGGSGFGSRLMEEIRVKRGLAYSAYANIGINRLYSSFSGYLQTKNESASQAINIVKSLVDDFVKSGVTQEELDAAKNFLLGSEPLRTETLAQRLNRAFMLDFKGLSLDYPKLELEKIQNLSLEDLNNYIKTHTELNNLTFFIVRK
;
A
#
# COMPACT_ATOMS: atom_id res chain seq x y z
N MET A 1 4.42 -7.74 -24.45
CA MET A 1 4.78 -6.31 -24.43
C MET A 1 4.80 -5.89 -22.98
N SER A 2 5.56 -4.87 -22.63
CA SER A 2 5.64 -4.33 -21.27
C SER A 2 4.94 -2.98 -21.24
N ALA A 3 4.45 -2.56 -20.09
CA ALA A 3 3.88 -1.24 -19.89
C ALA A 3 4.88 -0.13 -20.28
N THR A 4 4.37 0.96 -20.86
CA THR A 4 5.14 2.14 -21.23
C THR A 4 4.53 3.38 -20.62
N ILE A 5 5.32 4.44 -20.44
CA ILE A 5 4.82 5.74 -20.00
C ILE A 5 4.54 6.58 -21.24
N LYS A 6 3.30 7.00 -21.37
CA LYS A 6 2.80 7.94 -22.37
C LYS A 6 2.23 9.17 -21.66
N HIS A 7 1.82 10.18 -22.41
CA HIS A 7 1.33 11.44 -21.85
C HIS A 7 0.07 11.92 -22.55
N ILE A 8 -0.86 12.49 -21.78
CA ILE A 8 -2.04 13.20 -22.28
C ILE A 8 -1.95 14.64 -21.79
N ASN A 9 -1.99 15.62 -22.70
CA ASN A 9 -1.98 17.03 -22.34
C ASN A 9 -3.40 17.59 -22.27
N ILE A 10 -3.77 18.12 -21.11
CA ILE A 10 -5.08 18.75 -20.84
C ILE A 10 -4.83 20.03 -20.05
N ASN A 11 -5.37 21.15 -20.54
CA ASN A 11 -5.27 22.46 -19.87
C ASN A 11 -3.81 22.83 -19.50
N ASN A 12 -2.86 22.52 -20.37
CA ASN A 12 -1.39 22.70 -20.19
C ASN A 12 -0.79 21.85 -19.06
N VAL A 13 -1.50 20.84 -18.56
CA VAL A 13 -0.96 19.83 -17.65
C VAL A 13 -0.60 18.59 -18.45
N ASP A 14 0.63 18.13 -18.27
CA ASP A 14 1.14 16.90 -18.86
C ASP A 14 0.89 15.73 -17.90
N ILE A 15 -0.13 14.92 -18.20
CA ILE A 15 -0.60 13.83 -17.34
C ILE A 15 0.10 12.54 -17.75
N PRO A 16 0.89 11.91 -16.87
CA PRO A 16 1.51 10.63 -17.16
C PRO A 16 0.49 9.51 -17.25
N VAL A 17 0.62 8.65 -18.26
CA VAL A 17 -0.22 7.49 -18.51
C VAL A 17 0.65 6.25 -18.62
N ILE A 18 0.59 5.38 -17.64
CA ILE A 18 1.19 4.04 -17.70
C ILE A 18 0.25 3.16 -18.49
N PHE A 19 0.70 2.71 -19.65
CA PHE A 19 -0.16 2.07 -20.64
C PHE A 19 0.42 0.78 -21.20
N GLU A 20 -0.43 -0.24 -21.31
CA GLU A 20 -0.13 -1.49 -22.00
C GLU A 20 -1.32 -1.96 -22.84
N GLU A 21 -1.17 -1.98 -24.18
CA GLU A 21 -2.14 -2.58 -25.07
C GLU A 21 -2.00 -4.12 -25.05
N GLN A 22 -3.07 -4.83 -24.71
CA GLN A 22 -3.10 -6.29 -24.68
C GLN A 22 -4.43 -6.83 -25.24
N LYS A 23 -4.37 -7.44 -26.41
CA LYS A 23 -5.57 -7.93 -27.15
C LYS A 23 -5.96 -9.37 -26.82
N SER A 24 -5.23 -10.06 -25.94
CA SER A 24 -5.50 -11.47 -25.61
C SER A 24 -6.81 -11.68 -24.85
N LEU A 25 -7.25 -10.66 -24.12
CA LEU A 25 -8.53 -10.64 -23.41
C LEU A 25 -9.29 -9.36 -23.78
N PRO A 26 -10.60 -9.44 -24.09
CA PRO A 26 -11.41 -8.28 -24.47
C PRO A 26 -11.83 -7.46 -23.24
N ILE A 27 -10.88 -6.93 -22.52
CA ILE A 27 -11.10 -6.17 -21.27
C ILE A 27 -10.45 -4.80 -21.33
N LEU A 28 -10.98 -3.86 -20.54
CA LEU A 28 -10.35 -2.60 -20.19
C LEU A 28 -10.12 -2.56 -18.67
N ASN A 29 -8.88 -2.28 -18.25
CA ASN A 29 -8.54 -1.89 -16.90
C ASN A 29 -8.04 -0.43 -16.92
N LEU A 30 -8.60 0.40 -16.03
CA LEU A 30 -8.25 1.80 -15.90
C LEU A 30 -8.19 2.17 -14.42
N GLN A 31 -7.15 2.88 -14.03
CA GLN A 31 -7.04 3.49 -12.71
C GLN A 31 -6.72 4.98 -12.87
N LEU A 32 -7.49 5.82 -12.21
CA LEU A 32 -7.19 7.23 -12.00
C LEU A 32 -6.57 7.35 -10.61
N ILE A 33 -5.27 7.58 -10.54
CA ILE A 33 -4.53 7.64 -9.28
C ILE A 33 -4.15 9.08 -8.99
N PHE A 34 -4.82 9.68 -8.00
CA PHE A 34 -4.53 11.02 -7.53
C PHE A 34 -3.49 10.96 -6.41
N LYS A 35 -2.26 11.34 -6.73
CA LYS A 35 -1.15 11.43 -5.78
C LYS A 35 -1.39 12.57 -4.79
N ASN A 36 -0.75 12.52 -3.64
CA ASN A 36 -0.90 13.52 -2.58
C ASN A 36 -2.35 13.70 -2.09
N SER A 37 -3.16 12.65 -2.23
CA SER A 37 -4.60 12.64 -1.95
C SER A 37 -5.00 11.45 -1.06
N GLY A 38 -4.04 10.86 -0.35
CA GLY A 38 -4.26 9.77 0.60
C GLY A 38 -4.54 10.27 2.02
N TYR A 39 -4.59 9.31 2.98
CA TYR A 39 -4.84 9.66 4.39
C TYR A 39 -3.68 10.42 5.07
N ILE A 40 -2.54 10.58 4.42
CA ILE A 40 -1.49 11.54 4.83
C ILE A 40 -2.03 12.97 4.94
N LYS A 41 -3.13 13.29 4.24
CA LYS A 41 -3.80 14.60 4.23
C LYS A 41 -4.91 14.75 5.28
N ASP A 42 -5.19 13.73 6.06
CA ASP A 42 -6.28 13.76 7.05
C ASP A 42 -6.07 14.81 8.16
N ASN A 43 -4.80 15.14 8.46
CA ASN A 43 -4.45 16.09 9.52
C ASN A 43 -5.22 15.81 10.83
N GLN A 44 -6.07 16.75 11.27
CA GLN A 44 -6.91 16.61 12.46
C GLN A 44 -8.22 15.83 12.21
N ASN A 45 -8.57 15.59 10.94
CA ASN A 45 -9.79 14.89 10.54
C ASN A 45 -9.46 13.41 10.18
N LEU A 46 -8.94 12.66 11.14
CA LEU A 46 -8.54 11.27 10.91
C LEU A 46 -9.67 10.44 10.26
N GLY A 47 -9.37 9.77 9.15
CA GLY A 47 -10.31 8.99 8.37
C GLY A 47 -11.07 9.78 7.30
N LEU A 48 -10.81 11.08 7.13
CA LEU A 48 -11.47 11.90 6.12
C LEU A 48 -11.27 11.37 4.70
N ALA A 49 -10.04 11.06 4.33
CA ALA A 49 -9.71 10.51 3.01
C ALA A 49 -10.45 9.19 2.76
N SER A 50 -10.41 8.29 3.75
CA SER A 50 -11.09 6.99 3.68
C SER A 50 -12.61 7.14 3.56
N LEU A 51 -13.20 8.06 4.34
CA LEU A 51 -14.64 8.34 4.29
C LEU A 51 -15.02 8.97 2.94
N SER A 52 -14.20 9.88 2.41
CA SER A 52 -14.41 10.52 1.10
C SER A 52 -14.43 9.49 -0.04
N ALA A 53 -13.49 8.55 -0.06
CA ALA A 53 -13.49 7.48 -1.06
C ALA A 53 -14.76 6.59 -0.94
N ARG A 54 -15.21 6.29 0.28
CA ARG A 54 -16.43 5.51 0.50
C ARG A 54 -17.68 6.25 0.04
N VAL A 55 -17.76 7.58 0.24
CA VAL A 55 -18.90 8.38 -0.24
C VAL A 55 -18.93 8.43 -1.76
N LEU A 56 -17.77 8.46 -2.45
CA LEU A 56 -17.74 8.32 -3.92
C LEU A 56 -18.36 6.99 -4.39
N ASN A 57 -18.23 5.91 -3.63
CA ASN A 57 -18.84 4.62 -3.96
C ASN A 57 -20.39 4.60 -3.76
N GLU A 58 -20.98 5.67 -3.24
CA GLU A 58 -22.45 5.81 -3.13
C GLU A 58 -23.12 6.28 -4.44
N GLY A 59 -22.41 6.22 -5.56
CA GLY A 59 -22.91 6.48 -6.90
C GLY A 59 -23.08 7.96 -7.22
N THR A 60 -24.01 8.26 -8.14
CA THR A 60 -24.21 9.62 -8.65
C THR A 60 -25.42 10.29 -8.01
N LYS A 61 -25.42 11.63 -7.98
CA LYS A 61 -26.55 12.42 -7.47
C LYS A 61 -27.89 12.07 -8.16
N LYS A 62 -27.84 11.74 -9.45
CA LYS A 62 -29.03 11.43 -10.25
C LYS A 62 -29.58 10.02 -9.98
N LEU A 63 -28.71 9.04 -9.81
CA LEU A 63 -29.09 7.62 -9.72
C LEU A 63 -29.10 7.09 -8.29
N GLY A 64 -28.35 7.73 -7.39
CA GLY A 64 -28.08 7.18 -6.05
C GLY A 64 -27.19 5.93 -6.12
N SER A 65 -27.03 5.26 -4.98
CA SER A 65 -26.15 4.07 -4.90
C SER A 65 -26.75 2.84 -5.58
N VAL A 66 -28.02 2.56 -5.35
CA VAL A 66 -28.66 1.31 -5.82
C VAL A 66 -28.73 1.25 -7.35
N LYS A 67 -29.38 2.23 -7.98
CA LYS A 67 -29.51 2.24 -9.45
C LYS A 67 -28.18 2.36 -10.18
N PHE A 68 -27.22 3.09 -9.58
CA PHE A 68 -25.88 3.19 -10.15
C PHE A 68 -25.19 1.82 -10.14
N SER A 69 -25.24 1.11 -9.00
CA SER A 69 -24.67 -0.26 -8.90
C SER A 69 -25.38 -1.23 -9.84
N GLU A 70 -26.72 -1.22 -9.92
CA GLU A 70 -27.49 -2.06 -10.85
C GLU A 70 -27.02 -1.88 -12.30
N ILE A 71 -26.83 -0.62 -12.77
CA ILE A 71 -26.35 -0.35 -14.13
C ILE A 71 -24.94 -0.92 -14.34
N LEU A 72 -24.06 -0.81 -13.34
CA LEU A 72 -22.70 -1.34 -13.44
C LEU A 72 -22.72 -2.87 -13.46
N ASP A 73 -23.46 -3.51 -12.56
CA ASP A 73 -23.54 -4.96 -12.41
C ASP A 73 -24.15 -5.62 -13.65
N ASP A 74 -25.24 -5.07 -14.20
CA ASP A 74 -25.92 -5.55 -15.42
C ASP A 74 -24.99 -5.54 -16.66
N ASN A 75 -23.94 -4.70 -16.62
CA ASN A 75 -23.00 -4.56 -17.74
C ASN A 75 -21.60 -5.11 -17.42
N ALA A 76 -21.41 -5.84 -16.31
CA ALA A 76 -20.11 -6.33 -15.85
C ALA A 76 -19.05 -5.21 -15.76
N ILE A 77 -19.45 -4.05 -15.27
CA ILE A 77 -18.58 -2.90 -15.02
C ILE A 77 -18.30 -2.82 -13.52
N THR A 78 -17.05 -2.59 -13.17
CA THR A 78 -16.68 -2.25 -11.79
C THR A 78 -16.12 -0.84 -11.75
N ILE A 79 -16.62 0.01 -10.86
CA ILE A 79 -16.04 1.30 -10.51
C ILE A 79 -15.92 1.34 -8.99
N HIS A 80 -14.71 1.53 -8.49
CA HIS A 80 -14.45 1.53 -7.05
C HIS A 80 -13.40 2.57 -6.68
N SER A 81 -13.67 3.31 -5.59
CA SER A 81 -12.74 4.30 -5.03
C SER A 81 -12.13 3.80 -3.74
N ALA A 82 -10.82 3.91 -3.61
CA ALA A 82 -10.05 3.50 -2.43
C ALA A 82 -8.96 4.54 -2.11
N VAL A 83 -8.47 4.49 -0.87
CA VAL A 83 -7.43 5.40 -0.39
C VAL A 83 -6.26 4.61 0.18
N GLY A 84 -5.07 4.95 -0.28
CA GLY A 84 -3.79 4.57 0.33
C GLY A 84 -3.22 5.68 1.20
N PHE A 85 -1.99 5.50 1.68
CA PHE A 85 -1.31 6.51 2.48
C PHE A 85 -1.16 7.84 1.71
N GLU A 86 -0.69 7.76 0.47
CA GLU A 86 -0.37 8.92 -0.36
C GLU A 86 -1.38 9.17 -1.50
N THR A 87 -2.26 8.20 -1.80
CA THR A 87 -3.07 8.23 -3.01
C THR A 87 -4.56 8.04 -2.74
N LEU A 88 -5.39 8.70 -3.55
CA LEU A 88 -6.77 8.32 -3.78
C LEU A 88 -6.84 7.70 -5.18
N THR A 89 -7.37 6.49 -5.27
CA THR A 89 -7.44 5.74 -6.52
C THR A 89 -8.89 5.45 -6.87
N ILE A 90 -9.25 5.68 -8.12
CA ILE A 90 -10.54 5.26 -8.69
C ILE A 90 -10.25 4.24 -9.77
N GLU A 91 -10.67 3.01 -9.54
CA GLU A 91 -10.48 1.87 -10.42
C GLU A 91 -11.72 1.63 -11.26
N LEU A 92 -11.51 1.30 -12.53
CA LEU A 92 -12.55 0.88 -13.45
C LEU A 92 -12.10 -0.37 -14.18
N SER A 93 -12.96 -1.38 -14.23
CA SER A 93 -12.79 -2.51 -15.12
C SER A 93 -14.07 -2.82 -15.87
N SER A 94 -13.95 -3.25 -17.12
CA SER A 94 -15.09 -3.65 -17.96
C SER A 94 -14.66 -4.57 -19.08
N LEU A 95 -15.65 -5.20 -19.72
CA LEU A 95 -15.44 -5.77 -21.05
C LEU A 95 -15.18 -4.64 -22.06
N LYS A 96 -14.42 -4.94 -23.11
CA LYS A 96 -14.12 -3.98 -24.21
C LYS A 96 -15.39 -3.36 -24.80
N GLU A 97 -16.39 -4.18 -25.10
CA GLU A 97 -17.67 -3.73 -25.69
C GLU A 97 -18.47 -2.80 -24.78
N LYS A 98 -18.20 -2.81 -23.47
CA LYS A 98 -18.82 -1.95 -22.46
C LYS A 98 -17.96 -0.74 -22.07
N SER A 99 -16.76 -0.61 -22.61
CA SER A 99 -15.79 0.42 -22.23
C SER A 99 -16.34 1.85 -22.35
N ASN A 100 -17.12 2.14 -23.39
CA ASN A 100 -17.75 3.45 -23.57
C ASN A 100 -18.77 3.75 -22.46
N LEU A 101 -19.59 2.77 -22.08
CA LEU A 101 -20.53 2.92 -20.97
C LEU A 101 -19.79 3.07 -19.64
N ALA A 102 -18.74 2.27 -19.43
CA ALA A 102 -17.92 2.31 -18.23
C ALA A 102 -17.27 3.70 -18.04
N ILE A 103 -16.62 4.25 -19.07
CA ILE A 103 -15.99 5.58 -19.02
C ILE A 103 -17.05 6.67 -18.85
N LYS A 104 -18.21 6.54 -19.50
CA LYS A 104 -19.33 7.48 -19.29
C LYS A 104 -19.83 7.45 -17.85
N SER A 105 -20.01 6.26 -17.26
CA SER A 105 -20.41 6.12 -15.86
C SER A 105 -19.39 6.70 -14.88
N LEU A 106 -18.10 6.50 -15.16
CA LEU A 106 -17.02 7.14 -14.40
C LEU A 106 -17.06 8.66 -14.49
N ASN A 107 -17.29 9.20 -15.70
CA ASN A 107 -17.43 10.64 -15.91
C ASN A 107 -18.63 11.22 -15.12
N GLU A 108 -19.80 10.57 -15.18
CA GLU A 108 -20.97 10.98 -14.41
C GLU A 108 -20.71 10.93 -12.90
N LEU A 109 -19.99 9.91 -12.43
CA LEU A 109 -19.60 9.78 -11.02
C LEU A 109 -18.71 10.96 -10.57
N LEU A 110 -17.70 11.32 -11.37
CA LEU A 110 -16.77 12.39 -11.01
C LEU A 110 -17.39 13.79 -11.12
N GLN A 111 -18.28 14.01 -12.09
CA GLN A 111 -18.93 15.31 -12.26
C GLN A 111 -20.06 15.55 -11.26
N SER A 112 -20.77 14.51 -10.87
CA SER A 112 -21.95 14.64 -10.01
C SER A 112 -22.08 13.47 -9.03
N PRO A 113 -21.09 13.29 -8.13
CA PRO A 113 -21.16 12.24 -7.11
C PRO A 113 -22.34 12.47 -6.15
N ASN A 114 -22.81 11.40 -5.54
CA ASN A 114 -23.90 11.46 -4.56
C ASN A 114 -23.41 12.01 -3.20
N LEU A 115 -22.92 13.25 -3.21
CA LEU A 115 -22.52 13.97 -2.01
C LEU A 115 -23.76 14.51 -1.29
N SER A 116 -24.34 13.71 -0.41
CA SER A 116 -25.53 14.04 0.37
C SER A 116 -25.34 13.66 1.84
N GLU A 117 -26.04 14.36 2.75
CA GLU A 117 -26.03 14.01 4.16
C GLU A 117 -26.42 12.54 4.39
N ASN A 118 -27.38 12.05 3.61
CA ASN A 118 -27.87 10.67 3.71
C ASN A 118 -26.77 9.65 3.34
N SER A 119 -26.02 9.90 2.27
CA SER A 119 -24.88 9.07 1.87
C SER A 119 -23.76 9.12 2.92
N LEU A 120 -23.48 10.31 3.44
CA LEU A 120 -22.47 10.47 4.49
C LEU A 120 -22.84 9.71 5.75
N GLU A 121 -24.08 9.85 6.26
CA GLU A 121 -24.54 9.17 7.48
C GLU A 121 -24.56 7.64 7.32
N LYS A 122 -24.96 7.13 6.15
CA LYS A 122 -24.85 5.70 5.82
C LYS A 122 -23.42 5.22 5.92
N VAL A 123 -22.47 5.92 5.28
CA VAL A 123 -21.06 5.54 5.24
C VAL A 123 -20.42 5.66 6.62
N LYS A 124 -20.74 6.70 7.40
CA LYS A 124 -20.31 6.85 8.80
C LYS A 124 -20.78 5.66 9.66
N THR A 125 -22.06 5.31 9.55
CA THR A 125 -22.64 4.18 10.30
C THR A 125 -21.88 2.89 10.03
N LEU A 126 -21.57 2.60 8.76
CA LEU A 126 -20.81 1.43 8.36
C LEU A 126 -19.35 1.50 8.85
N ALA A 127 -18.73 2.68 8.78
CA ALA A 127 -17.35 2.88 9.25
C ALA A 127 -17.25 2.69 10.76
N ILE A 128 -18.14 3.30 11.54
CA ILE A 128 -18.19 3.18 13.01
C ILE A 128 -18.48 1.71 13.41
N GLY A 129 -19.40 1.05 12.72
CA GLY A 129 -19.68 -0.38 12.95
C GLY A 129 -18.45 -1.25 12.68
N SER A 130 -17.66 -0.93 11.66
CA SER A 130 -16.40 -1.62 11.39
C SER A 130 -15.36 -1.35 12.47
N LEU A 131 -15.20 -0.09 12.92
CA LEU A 131 -14.27 0.28 13.98
C LEU A 131 -14.60 -0.45 15.30
N LYS A 132 -15.88 -0.50 15.68
CA LYS A 132 -16.31 -1.26 16.88
C LYS A 132 -15.97 -2.75 16.82
N ARG A 133 -16.18 -3.40 15.65
CA ARG A 133 -15.79 -4.81 15.49
C ARG A 133 -14.28 -5.02 15.65
N LYS A 134 -13.49 -4.07 15.13
CA LYS A 134 -12.01 -4.10 15.18
C LYS A 134 -11.43 -3.88 16.59
N GLU A 135 -12.19 -3.38 17.55
CA GLU A 135 -11.74 -3.28 18.95
C GLU A 135 -11.44 -4.65 19.59
N ASN A 136 -12.06 -5.71 19.08
CA ASN A 136 -11.84 -7.08 19.48
C ASN A 136 -11.04 -7.92 18.48
N ASP A 137 -10.54 -7.30 17.43
CA ASP A 137 -9.54 -7.86 16.51
C ASP A 137 -8.16 -7.51 17.07
N PHE A 138 -7.60 -8.40 17.86
CA PHE A 138 -6.35 -8.13 18.58
C PHE A 138 -5.14 -8.03 17.66
N ASP A 139 -5.22 -8.60 16.47
CA ASP A 139 -4.22 -8.42 15.41
C ASP A 139 -4.22 -6.95 14.89
N ASP A 140 -5.40 -6.42 14.55
CA ASP A 140 -5.58 -5.01 14.17
C ASP A 140 -5.16 -4.05 15.33
N VAL A 141 -5.52 -4.39 16.56
CA VAL A 141 -5.14 -3.60 17.76
C VAL A 141 -3.62 -3.55 17.92
N ALA A 142 -2.94 -4.69 17.80
CA ALA A 142 -1.49 -4.78 17.95
C ALA A 142 -0.75 -4.05 16.81
N SER A 143 -1.22 -4.22 15.57
CA SER A 143 -0.67 -3.55 14.38
C SER A 143 -0.79 -2.03 14.49
N LYS A 144 -1.98 -1.50 14.82
CA LYS A 144 -2.20 -0.06 15.02
C LYS A 144 -1.41 0.48 16.21
N GLY A 145 -1.31 -0.31 17.27
CA GLY A 145 -0.52 0.03 18.44
C GLY A 145 0.96 0.19 18.11
N LEU A 146 1.53 -0.73 17.32
CA LEU A 146 2.90 -0.58 16.83
C LEU A 146 3.05 0.68 15.98
N ASN A 147 2.16 0.93 15.02
CA ASN A 147 2.25 2.12 14.16
C ASN A 147 2.20 3.41 14.98
N ALA A 148 1.33 3.50 15.97
CA ALA A 148 1.21 4.66 16.84
C ALA A 148 2.50 4.93 17.67
N LEU A 149 3.22 3.89 18.07
CA LEU A 149 4.50 4.02 18.77
C LEU A 149 5.63 4.31 17.80
N LEU A 150 5.82 3.45 16.82
CA LEU A 150 6.96 3.48 15.90
C LEU A 150 7.02 4.78 15.10
N TYR A 151 5.87 5.28 14.65
CA TYR A 151 5.76 6.48 13.83
C TYR A 151 5.26 7.70 14.60
N SER A 152 5.38 7.68 15.94
CA SER A 152 4.88 8.76 16.80
C SER A 152 5.33 10.15 16.31
N GLY A 153 4.38 11.08 16.25
CA GLY A 153 4.60 12.45 15.77
C GLY A 153 4.55 12.61 14.24
N THR A 154 4.28 11.56 13.49
CA THR A 154 4.13 11.59 12.02
C THR A 154 2.73 11.18 11.58
N ALA A 155 2.37 11.46 10.32
CA ALA A 155 1.11 11.02 9.75
C ALA A 155 0.97 9.48 9.67
N LEU A 156 2.08 8.74 9.67
CA LEU A 156 2.08 7.27 9.66
C LEU A 156 1.53 6.66 10.96
N ALA A 157 1.58 7.39 12.06
CA ALA A 157 1.00 6.95 13.34
C ALA A 157 -0.54 6.95 13.33
N ASN A 158 -1.14 7.66 12.37
CA ASN A 158 -2.59 7.86 12.31
C ASN A 158 -3.28 6.67 11.64
N PRO A 159 -4.39 6.18 12.21
CA PRO A 159 -5.15 5.10 11.57
C PRO A 159 -5.87 5.62 10.31
N ALA A 160 -5.65 4.97 9.16
CA ALA A 160 -6.31 5.31 7.90
C ALA A 160 -7.84 5.31 7.97
N SER A 161 -8.42 4.47 8.83
CA SER A 161 -9.87 4.40 9.07
C SER A 161 -10.39 5.44 10.05
N GLY A 162 -9.54 6.29 10.60
CA GLY A 162 -9.90 7.22 11.67
C GLY A 162 -10.23 6.54 12.99
N THR A 163 -10.87 7.28 13.88
CA THR A 163 -11.44 6.83 15.15
C THR A 163 -12.94 7.05 15.15
N ILE A 164 -13.68 6.41 16.07
CA ILE A 164 -15.13 6.63 16.21
C ILE A 164 -15.42 8.12 16.41
N GLU A 165 -14.62 8.80 17.23
CA GLU A 165 -14.77 10.21 17.53
C GLU A 165 -14.49 11.09 16.29
N SER A 166 -13.39 10.84 15.56
CA SER A 166 -13.05 11.64 14.37
C SER A 166 -14.07 11.45 13.25
N ILE A 167 -14.48 10.19 12.97
CA ILE A 167 -15.50 9.89 11.96
C ILE A 167 -16.84 10.57 12.28
N SER A 168 -17.25 10.57 13.55
CA SER A 168 -18.51 11.21 13.96
C SER A 168 -18.53 12.73 13.69
N ARG A 169 -17.36 13.39 13.78
CA ARG A 169 -17.22 14.86 13.59
C ARG A 169 -17.08 15.30 12.13
N ILE A 170 -16.77 14.39 11.21
CA ILE A 170 -16.62 14.75 9.79
C ILE A 170 -17.98 15.16 9.23
N GLU A 171 -18.04 16.32 8.57
CA GLU A 171 -19.22 16.87 7.92
C GLU A 171 -19.11 16.79 6.40
N LEU A 172 -20.24 16.89 5.69
CA LEU A 172 -20.27 16.84 4.23
C LEU A 172 -19.34 17.86 3.58
N LYS A 173 -19.25 19.06 4.13
CA LYS A 173 -18.33 20.12 3.64
C LYS A 173 -16.84 19.69 3.70
N ASN A 174 -16.45 18.84 4.66
CA ASN A 174 -15.10 18.32 4.74
C ASN A 174 -14.81 17.35 3.59
N ILE A 175 -15.77 16.47 3.28
CA ILE A 175 -15.72 15.54 2.14
C ILE A 175 -15.62 16.33 0.82
N GLU A 176 -16.50 17.31 0.61
CA GLU A 176 -16.51 18.14 -0.60
C GLU A 176 -15.19 18.87 -0.80
N GLN A 177 -14.64 19.47 0.28
CA GLN A 177 -13.37 20.17 0.21
C GLN A 177 -12.21 19.22 -0.07
N PHE A 178 -12.18 18.04 0.58
CA PHE A 178 -11.15 17.03 0.36
C PHE A 178 -11.17 16.57 -1.11
N LEU A 179 -12.32 16.18 -1.64
CA LEU A 179 -12.45 15.72 -3.03
C LEU A 179 -12.08 16.82 -4.03
N LYS A 180 -12.52 18.07 -3.78
CA LYS A 180 -12.18 19.23 -4.62
C LYS A 180 -10.68 19.48 -4.71
N ASN A 181 -9.94 19.26 -3.62
CA ASN A 181 -8.49 19.44 -3.57
C ASN A 181 -7.73 18.24 -4.14
N SER A 182 -8.30 17.05 -4.01
CA SER A 182 -7.67 15.79 -4.41
C SER A 182 -7.83 15.47 -5.89
N LEU A 183 -9.06 15.64 -6.44
CA LEU A 183 -9.39 15.28 -7.82
C LEU A 183 -8.95 16.38 -8.80
N THR A 184 -7.63 16.48 -9.00
CA THR A 184 -7.01 17.51 -9.83
C THR A 184 -6.02 16.92 -10.83
N LEU A 185 -5.82 17.60 -11.96
CA LEU A 185 -4.93 17.16 -13.04
C LEU A 185 -3.46 17.04 -12.58
N ASN A 186 -2.98 17.98 -11.75
CA ASN A 186 -1.60 17.96 -11.26
C ASN A 186 -1.31 16.81 -10.30
N ASN A 187 -2.34 16.22 -9.67
CA ASN A 187 -2.21 15.04 -8.82
C ASN A 187 -2.35 13.73 -9.60
N LEU A 188 -2.88 13.77 -10.83
CA LEU A 188 -3.31 12.59 -11.58
C LEU A 188 -2.15 11.86 -12.24
N THR A 189 -2.14 10.55 -12.08
CA THR A 189 -1.46 9.57 -12.94
C THR A 189 -2.51 8.58 -13.41
N ILE A 190 -2.54 8.29 -14.69
CA ILE A 190 -3.45 7.30 -15.27
C ILE A 190 -2.68 5.99 -15.44
N VAL A 191 -3.31 4.88 -15.08
CA VAL A 191 -2.81 3.53 -15.34
C VAL A 191 -3.88 2.80 -16.13
N ALA A 192 -3.56 2.37 -17.34
CA ALA A 192 -4.56 1.75 -18.19
C ALA A 192 -3.97 0.65 -19.07
N GLY A 193 -4.78 -0.32 -19.38
CA GLY A 193 -4.42 -1.35 -20.34
C GLY A 193 -5.58 -2.29 -20.66
N GLY A 194 -5.36 -3.12 -21.67
CA GLY A 194 -6.35 -4.05 -22.19
C GLY A 194 -6.47 -3.97 -23.69
N ASP A 195 -7.61 -4.41 -24.23
CA ASP A 195 -7.90 -4.37 -25.66
C ASP A 195 -8.43 -2.98 -26.09
N ILE A 196 -7.57 -2.00 -25.95
CA ILE A 196 -7.80 -0.61 -26.34
C ILE A 196 -6.48 -0.02 -26.84
N SER A 197 -6.51 0.75 -27.91
CA SER A 197 -5.35 1.53 -28.34
C SER A 197 -5.19 2.80 -27.48
N PHE A 198 -3.98 3.36 -27.42
CA PHE A 198 -3.74 4.59 -26.66
C PHE A 198 -4.57 5.77 -27.20
N ILE A 199 -4.75 5.87 -28.51
CA ILE A 199 -5.54 6.93 -29.15
C ILE A 199 -7.03 6.82 -28.78
N GLU A 200 -7.57 5.61 -28.76
CA GLU A 200 -8.96 5.36 -28.33
C GLU A 200 -9.14 5.73 -26.84
N LEU A 201 -8.21 5.31 -25.98
CA LEU A 201 -8.21 5.67 -24.56
C LEU A 201 -8.15 7.17 -24.35
N GLU A 202 -7.20 7.87 -25.01
CA GLU A 202 -7.05 9.32 -24.93
C GLU A 202 -8.34 10.04 -25.33
N ASN A 203 -8.93 9.66 -26.46
CA ASN A 203 -10.16 10.28 -26.95
C ASN A 203 -11.34 10.04 -25.99
N ALA A 204 -11.44 8.84 -25.40
CA ALA A 204 -12.48 8.49 -24.44
C ALA A 204 -12.35 9.25 -23.12
N LEU A 205 -11.12 9.50 -22.65
CA LEU A 205 -10.87 10.19 -21.39
C LEU A 205 -10.87 11.72 -21.49
N LYS A 206 -10.59 12.29 -22.68
CA LYS A 206 -10.54 13.76 -22.86
C LYS A 206 -11.75 14.51 -22.31
N PRO A 207 -13.01 14.10 -22.51
CA PRO A 207 -14.16 14.81 -21.95
C PRO A 207 -14.13 14.87 -20.41
N LEU A 208 -13.81 13.74 -19.76
CA LEU A 208 -13.70 13.64 -18.31
C LEU A 208 -12.55 14.50 -17.77
N LEU A 209 -11.38 14.42 -18.38
CA LEU A 209 -10.18 15.12 -17.91
C LEU A 209 -10.32 16.65 -18.03
N LYS A 210 -11.02 17.16 -19.04
CA LYS A 210 -11.26 18.61 -19.23
C LYS A 210 -12.09 19.23 -18.12
N GLU A 211 -12.92 18.45 -17.44
CA GLU A 211 -13.76 18.90 -16.34
C GLU A 211 -13.00 18.96 -14.99
N LEU A 212 -11.85 18.26 -14.89
CA LEU A 212 -11.03 18.31 -13.70
C LEU A 212 -10.27 19.64 -13.61
N LYS A 213 -10.16 20.16 -12.38
CA LYS A 213 -9.34 21.34 -12.12
C LYS A 213 -7.86 21.03 -12.31
N VAL A 214 -7.10 22.06 -12.67
CA VAL A 214 -5.64 21.92 -12.76
C VAL A 214 -5.03 21.56 -11.41
N GLY A 215 -5.45 22.23 -10.34
CA GLY A 215 -4.91 22.04 -8.99
C GLY A 215 -3.52 22.61 -8.80
N GLU A 216 -3.00 22.52 -7.60
CA GLU A 216 -1.63 22.90 -7.26
C GLU A 216 -0.71 21.67 -7.34
N LYS A 217 0.54 21.89 -7.72
CA LYS A 217 1.57 20.84 -7.69
C LYS A 217 2.19 20.85 -6.31
N GLU A 218 1.96 19.80 -5.55
CA GLU A 218 2.56 19.64 -4.22
C GLU A 218 3.64 18.57 -4.24
N ASP A 219 4.71 18.79 -3.47
CA ASP A 219 5.71 17.78 -3.16
C ASP A 219 5.65 17.47 -1.67
N ILE A 220 5.29 16.23 -1.34
CA ILE A 220 5.25 15.78 0.05
C ILE A 220 6.65 15.43 0.49
N GLN A 221 7.09 16.06 1.58
CA GLN A 221 8.39 15.81 2.18
C GLN A 221 8.49 14.39 2.74
N LYS A 222 9.71 13.85 2.74
CA LYS A 222 9.99 12.57 3.39
C LYS A 222 9.62 12.61 4.86
N ILE A 223 9.15 11.47 5.34
CA ILE A 223 8.82 11.27 6.74
C ILE A 223 10.01 10.62 7.40
N GLU A 224 10.67 11.38 8.26
CA GLU A 224 11.77 10.89 9.08
C GLU A 224 11.24 10.53 10.47
N PHE A 225 11.63 9.39 10.97
CA PHE A 225 11.35 8.91 12.31
C PHE A 225 12.50 8.04 12.79
N VAL A 226 12.69 8.00 14.09
CA VAL A 226 13.69 7.15 14.73
C VAL A 226 12.98 6.27 15.73
N SER A 227 13.15 4.96 15.55
CA SER A 227 12.57 3.97 16.46
C SER A 227 13.24 4.05 17.82
N LYS A 228 12.43 3.90 18.86
CA LYS A 228 12.87 3.80 20.24
C LYS A 228 12.89 2.34 20.64
N LYS A 229 13.92 1.94 21.38
CA LYS A 229 14.00 0.57 21.92
C LYS A 229 13.03 0.45 23.09
N GLU A 230 11.75 0.21 22.79
CA GLU A 230 10.68 0.17 23.78
C GLU A 230 9.70 -0.98 23.55
N GLU A 231 9.03 -1.39 24.63
CA GLU A 231 7.98 -2.40 24.60
C GLU A 231 6.73 -1.85 25.26
N LYS A 232 5.59 -1.98 24.60
CA LYS A 232 4.29 -1.65 25.17
C LYS A 232 3.40 -2.86 25.15
N GLU A 233 2.84 -3.20 26.30
CA GLU A 233 1.93 -4.30 26.49
C GLU A 233 0.52 -3.79 26.80
N VAL A 234 -0.47 -4.43 26.20
CA VAL A 234 -1.90 -4.21 26.47
C VAL A 234 -2.55 -5.52 26.82
N LEU A 235 -3.14 -5.55 28.02
CA LEU A 235 -3.84 -6.74 28.52
C LEU A 235 -5.25 -6.83 27.95
N LYS A 236 -5.56 -7.96 27.33
CA LYS A 236 -6.87 -8.30 26.77
C LYS A 236 -7.18 -9.78 27.06
N GLN A 237 -8.45 -10.11 27.17
CA GLN A 237 -8.88 -11.51 27.28
C GLN A 237 -8.70 -12.20 25.91
N THR A 238 -7.55 -12.84 25.74
CA THR A 238 -7.18 -13.51 24.48
C THR A 238 -6.48 -14.84 24.74
N GLU A 239 -6.68 -15.80 23.84
CA GLU A 239 -6.04 -17.13 23.92
C GLU A 239 -4.57 -17.11 23.47
N GLN A 240 -4.18 -16.10 22.68
CA GLN A 240 -2.84 -15.95 22.13
C GLN A 240 -2.26 -14.57 22.38
N ALA A 241 -0.95 -14.45 22.38
CA ALA A 241 -0.25 -13.19 22.34
C ALA A 241 -0.04 -12.76 20.88
N TYR A 242 -0.42 -11.54 20.58
CA TYR A 242 -0.21 -10.86 19.29
C TYR A 242 0.95 -9.90 19.45
N ILE A 243 2.06 -10.20 18.79
CA ILE A 243 3.33 -9.47 18.94
C ILE A 243 3.67 -8.82 17.63
N TYR A 244 3.65 -7.50 17.60
CA TYR A 244 4.10 -6.68 16.48
C TYR A 244 5.37 -5.95 16.86
N PHE A 245 6.32 -5.86 15.94
CA PHE A 245 7.61 -5.22 16.17
C PHE A 245 8.11 -4.50 14.92
N GLY A 246 9.00 -3.53 15.12
CA GLY A 246 9.58 -2.79 14.02
C GLY A 246 10.64 -1.79 14.43
N SER A 247 11.34 -1.27 13.43
CA SER A 247 12.29 -0.17 13.54
C SER A 247 12.23 0.73 12.31
N ASN A 248 12.86 1.91 12.38
CA ASN A 248 13.20 2.61 11.14
C ASN A 248 14.20 1.79 10.33
N PHE A 249 14.26 2.06 9.04
CA PHE A 249 15.27 1.53 8.13
C PHE A 249 15.86 2.68 7.31
N ASN A 250 17.17 2.84 7.36
CA ASN A 250 17.85 4.00 6.79
C ASN A 250 18.14 3.80 5.29
N ALA A 251 17.07 3.78 4.47
CA ALA A 251 17.17 3.70 3.02
C ALA A 251 16.16 4.64 2.36
N LYS A 252 16.43 5.04 1.14
CA LYS A 252 15.57 5.88 0.29
C LYS A 252 15.12 5.07 -0.93
N ALA A 253 13.96 5.39 -1.48
CA ALA A 253 13.39 4.66 -2.62
C ALA A 253 14.33 4.52 -3.83
N LYS A 254 15.23 5.50 -4.03
CA LYS A 254 16.17 5.55 -5.17
C LYS A 254 17.60 5.09 -4.84
N ASP A 255 17.86 4.56 -3.66
CA ASP A 255 19.20 4.10 -3.31
C ASP A 255 19.57 2.87 -4.16
N GLU A 256 20.77 2.91 -4.73
CA GLU A 256 21.23 1.87 -5.65
C GLU A 256 21.45 0.51 -4.99
N GLU A 257 21.54 0.49 -3.66
CA GLU A 257 21.77 -0.71 -2.85
C GLU A 257 20.47 -1.38 -2.36
N ASN A 258 19.29 -0.86 -2.73
CA ASN A 258 18.00 -1.40 -2.29
C ASN A 258 17.80 -2.89 -2.66
N TYR A 259 18.45 -3.38 -3.69
CA TYR A 259 18.45 -4.80 -4.03
C TYR A 259 19.08 -5.66 -2.92
N LYS A 260 20.08 -5.14 -2.18
CA LYS A 260 20.66 -5.81 -1.02
C LYS A 260 19.66 -5.87 0.14
N ALA A 261 18.92 -4.78 0.38
CA ALA A 261 17.83 -4.78 1.37
C ALA A 261 16.76 -5.82 1.05
N LYS A 262 16.42 -6.01 -0.23
CA LYS A 262 15.46 -7.02 -0.68
C LYS A 262 15.92 -8.43 -0.36
N VAL A 263 17.21 -8.74 -0.62
CA VAL A 263 17.80 -10.05 -0.30
C VAL A 263 17.88 -10.24 1.22
N ALA A 264 18.35 -9.24 1.95
CA ALA A 264 18.43 -9.24 3.41
C ALA A 264 17.06 -9.48 4.07
N SER A 265 16.04 -8.75 3.60
CA SER A 265 14.65 -8.91 4.05
C SER A 265 14.11 -10.31 3.81
N PHE A 266 14.37 -10.86 2.62
CA PHE A 266 13.95 -12.22 2.26
C PHE A 266 14.52 -13.26 3.21
N ILE A 267 15.82 -13.19 3.51
CA ILE A 267 16.51 -14.13 4.39
C ILE A 267 16.03 -13.99 5.84
N LEU A 268 15.88 -12.76 6.34
CA LEU A 268 15.53 -12.52 7.74
C LEU A 268 14.12 -12.99 8.09
N GLY A 269 13.10 -12.65 7.28
CA GLY A 269 11.71 -12.95 7.61
C GLY A 269 10.74 -12.96 6.44
N GLY A 270 11.14 -12.44 5.27
CA GLY A 270 10.22 -12.17 4.15
C GLY A 270 9.87 -13.38 3.28
N SER A 271 10.66 -14.46 3.33
CA SER A 271 10.40 -15.67 2.53
C SER A 271 9.33 -16.60 3.13
N GLY A 272 8.86 -16.35 4.36
CA GLY A 272 8.07 -17.33 5.07
C GLY A 272 8.93 -18.56 5.42
N PHE A 273 8.55 -19.75 4.96
CA PHE A 273 9.36 -20.96 5.14
C PHE A 273 10.76 -20.78 4.54
N GLY A 274 11.78 -21.14 5.32
CA GLY A 274 13.18 -20.93 4.96
C GLY A 274 13.77 -19.59 5.39
N SER A 275 12.98 -18.66 5.94
CA SER A 275 13.52 -17.48 6.61
C SER A 275 14.03 -17.82 8.01
N ARG A 276 15.02 -17.04 8.50
CA ARG A 276 15.56 -17.22 9.85
C ARG A 276 14.48 -17.14 10.92
N LEU A 277 13.56 -16.18 10.78
CA LEU A 277 12.49 -15.96 11.74
C LEU A 277 11.55 -17.17 11.81
N MET A 278 11.15 -17.71 10.66
CA MET A 278 10.26 -18.88 10.60
C MET A 278 10.97 -20.14 11.11
N GLU A 279 12.24 -20.36 10.72
CA GLU A 279 13.04 -21.50 11.18
C GLU A 279 13.20 -21.51 12.71
N GLU A 280 13.56 -20.39 13.31
CA GLU A 280 13.82 -20.31 14.73
C GLU A 280 12.55 -20.35 15.58
N ILE A 281 11.48 -19.72 15.14
CA ILE A 281 10.25 -19.60 15.94
C ILE A 281 9.32 -20.80 15.70
N ARG A 282 9.11 -21.19 14.44
CA ARG A 282 8.16 -22.25 14.11
C ARG A 282 8.82 -23.62 14.03
N VAL A 283 9.83 -23.78 13.19
CA VAL A 283 10.36 -25.11 12.84
C VAL A 283 11.11 -25.71 14.01
N LYS A 284 12.04 -24.98 14.60
CA LYS A 284 12.88 -25.51 15.70
C LYS A 284 12.18 -25.53 17.05
N ARG A 285 11.28 -24.58 17.33
CA ARG A 285 10.70 -24.41 18.68
C ARG A 285 9.20 -24.58 18.76
N GLY A 286 8.48 -24.59 17.64
CA GLY A 286 7.03 -24.72 17.61
C GLY A 286 6.26 -23.61 18.35
N LEU A 287 6.87 -22.41 18.49
CA LEU A 287 6.29 -21.33 19.29
C LEU A 287 5.15 -20.61 18.58
N ALA A 288 5.19 -20.50 17.25
CA ALA A 288 4.17 -19.81 16.48
C ALA A 288 3.82 -20.57 15.18
N TYR A 289 2.59 -20.42 14.72
CA TYR A 289 2.20 -20.94 13.41
C TYR A 289 2.80 -20.12 12.26
N SER A 290 2.89 -18.82 12.46
CA SER A 290 3.46 -17.88 11.49
C SER A 290 4.29 -16.84 12.21
N ALA A 291 5.45 -16.52 11.64
CA ALA A 291 6.31 -15.42 12.01
C ALA A 291 6.83 -14.79 10.72
N TYR A 292 6.68 -13.49 10.59
CA TYR A 292 7.02 -12.76 9.37
C TYR A 292 7.69 -11.44 9.72
N ALA A 293 8.65 -11.03 8.91
CA ALA A 293 9.22 -9.69 8.97
C ALA A 293 9.68 -9.25 7.59
N ASN A 294 9.59 -7.95 7.33
CA ASN A 294 9.93 -7.36 6.03
C ASN A 294 10.54 -5.97 6.17
N ILE A 295 11.49 -5.66 5.30
CA ILE A 295 12.00 -4.31 5.08
C ILE A 295 11.16 -3.67 3.98
N GLY A 296 10.40 -2.63 4.31
CA GLY A 296 9.60 -1.85 3.39
C GLY A 296 10.31 -0.55 3.02
N ILE A 297 10.69 -0.38 1.75
CA ILE A 297 11.26 0.87 1.22
C ILE A 297 10.20 1.56 0.39
N ASN A 298 9.59 2.60 0.96
CA ASN A 298 8.52 3.38 0.35
C ASN A 298 9.04 4.72 -0.19
N ARG A 299 8.20 5.46 -0.91
CA ARG A 299 8.58 6.76 -1.47
C ARG A 299 8.95 7.77 -0.39
N LEU A 300 8.18 7.82 0.69
CA LEU A 300 8.32 8.83 1.75
C LEU A 300 9.05 8.33 3.00
N TYR A 301 9.09 7.03 3.24
CA TYR A 301 9.69 6.44 4.44
C TYR A 301 10.16 5.01 4.17
N SER A 302 11.04 4.52 5.02
CA SER A 302 11.43 3.10 5.03
C SER A 302 11.43 2.56 6.45
N SER A 303 11.01 1.30 6.61
CA SER A 303 10.89 0.64 7.90
C SER A 303 11.15 -0.85 7.80
N PHE A 304 11.56 -1.42 8.90
CA PHE A 304 11.50 -2.85 9.16
C PHE A 304 10.30 -3.12 10.06
N SER A 305 9.49 -4.10 9.74
CA SER A 305 8.36 -4.50 10.58
C SER A 305 8.08 -5.99 10.48
N GLY A 306 7.55 -6.54 11.54
CA GLY A 306 7.19 -7.95 11.59
C GLY A 306 6.12 -8.24 12.63
N TYR A 307 5.61 -9.45 12.57
CA TYR A 307 4.62 -9.95 13.52
C TYR A 307 4.75 -11.45 13.74
N LEU A 308 4.26 -11.88 14.88
CA LEU A 308 4.01 -13.28 15.18
C LEU A 308 2.87 -13.42 16.20
N GLN A 309 2.24 -14.59 16.18
CA GLN A 309 1.24 -14.99 17.18
C GLN A 309 1.74 -16.24 17.88
N THR A 310 1.67 -16.24 19.22
CA THR A 310 2.13 -17.36 20.03
C THR A 310 1.22 -17.56 21.24
N LYS A 311 1.41 -18.62 22.00
CA LYS A 311 0.72 -18.79 23.29
C LYS A 311 1.13 -17.69 24.27
N ASN A 312 0.23 -17.28 25.16
CA ASN A 312 0.49 -16.22 26.13
C ASN A 312 1.76 -16.50 26.97
N GLU A 313 1.92 -17.74 27.44
CA GLU A 313 3.08 -18.17 28.24
C GLU A 313 4.41 -18.14 27.47
N SER A 314 4.37 -18.20 26.13
CA SER A 314 5.56 -18.20 25.25
C SER A 314 5.93 -16.82 24.74
N ALA A 315 5.13 -15.77 25.01
CA ALA A 315 5.30 -14.46 24.45
C ALA A 315 6.70 -13.85 24.73
N SER A 316 7.13 -13.89 26.00
CA SER A 316 8.43 -13.33 26.38
C SER A 316 9.60 -14.09 25.75
N GLN A 317 9.48 -15.41 25.61
CA GLN A 317 10.50 -16.22 24.91
C GLN A 317 10.57 -15.85 23.41
N ALA A 318 9.42 -15.73 22.75
CA ALA A 318 9.36 -15.34 21.33
C ALA A 318 9.95 -13.94 21.09
N ILE A 319 9.65 -12.95 21.93
CA ILE A 319 10.22 -11.62 21.87
C ILE A 319 11.76 -11.65 21.98
N ASN A 320 12.29 -12.41 22.94
CA ASN A 320 13.75 -12.54 23.13
C ASN A 320 14.41 -13.20 21.92
N ILE A 321 13.77 -14.18 21.30
CA ILE A 321 14.26 -14.82 20.09
C ILE A 321 14.30 -13.81 18.93
N VAL A 322 13.24 -13.02 18.72
CA VAL A 322 13.24 -11.98 17.68
C VAL A 322 14.39 -10.99 17.89
N LYS A 323 14.59 -10.51 19.13
CA LYS A 323 15.70 -9.58 19.44
C LYS A 323 17.07 -10.19 19.14
N SER A 324 17.29 -11.44 19.60
CA SER A 324 18.55 -12.15 19.35
C SER A 324 18.78 -12.37 17.87
N LEU A 325 17.76 -12.80 17.13
CA LEU A 325 17.85 -13.04 15.69
C LEU A 325 18.23 -11.79 14.90
N VAL A 326 17.63 -10.64 15.22
CA VAL A 326 17.94 -9.38 14.56
C VAL A 326 19.35 -8.90 14.93
N ASP A 327 19.74 -9.03 16.20
CA ASP A 327 21.08 -8.68 16.66
C ASP A 327 22.16 -9.55 16.01
N ASP A 328 21.95 -10.86 15.98
CA ASP A 328 22.85 -11.81 15.31
C ASP A 328 22.91 -11.56 13.79
N PHE A 329 21.79 -11.22 13.17
CA PHE A 329 21.73 -10.89 11.75
C PHE A 329 22.58 -9.67 11.42
N VAL A 330 22.47 -8.59 12.21
CA VAL A 330 23.26 -7.37 12.01
C VAL A 330 24.74 -7.60 12.30
N LYS A 331 25.08 -8.35 13.36
CA LYS A 331 26.47 -8.61 13.76
C LYS A 331 27.21 -9.57 12.84
N SER A 332 26.57 -10.69 12.54
CA SER A 332 27.20 -11.84 11.89
C SER A 332 26.91 -11.90 10.39
N GLY A 333 25.84 -11.21 9.92
CA GLY A 333 25.39 -11.29 8.54
C GLY A 333 24.69 -12.61 8.23
N VAL A 334 24.78 -13.05 6.98
CA VAL A 334 24.15 -14.26 6.45
C VAL A 334 25.20 -15.25 5.97
N THR A 335 24.80 -16.50 5.76
CA THR A 335 25.66 -17.56 5.21
C THR A 335 25.59 -17.60 3.68
N GLN A 336 26.55 -18.28 3.03
CA GLN A 336 26.53 -18.49 1.58
C GLN A 336 25.29 -19.28 1.15
N GLU A 337 24.88 -20.28 1.93
CA GLU A 337 23.69 -21.10 1.66
C GLU A 337 22.41 -20.28 1.68
N GLU A 338 22.26 -19.36 2.64
CA GLU A 338 21.11 -18.45 2.73
C GLU A 338 21.07 -17.47 1.53
N LEU A 339 22.25 -16.94 1.14
CA LEU A 339 22.35 -16.07 -0.02
C LEU A 339 21.98 -16.81 -1.31
N ASP A 340 22.50 -18.02 -1.51
CA ASP A 340 22.24 -18.81 -2.71
C ASP A 340 20.75 -19.22 -2.80
N ALA A 341 20.14 -19.62 -1.69
CA ALA A 341 18.73 -19.92 -1.62
C ALA A 341 17.87 -18.68 -1.94
N ALA A 342 18.22 -17.51 -1.39
CA ALA A 342 17.53 -16.26 -1.66
C ALA A 342 17.63 -15.84 -3.15
N LYS A 343 18.83 -15.93 -3.75
CA LYS A 343 19.03 -15.66 -5.17
C LYS A 343 18.16 -16.58 -6.04
N ASN A 344 18.24 -17.89 -5.80
CA ASN A 344 17.48 -18.87 -6.57
C ASN A 344 15.97 -18.59 -6.54
N PHE A 345 15.44 -18.26 -5.36
CA PHE A 345 14.02 -17.95 -5.22
C PHE A 345 13.65 -16.63 -5.89
N LEU A 346 14.41 -15.55 -5.63
CA LEU A 346 14.08 -14.22 -6.14
C LEU A 346 14.17 -14.15 -7.67
N LEU A 347 15.14 -14.82 -8.25
CA LEU A 347 15.30 -14.93 -9.71
C LEU A 347 14.23 -15.85 -10.31
N GLY A 348 14.00 -17.03 -9.71
CA GLY A 348 13.05 -18.02 -10.23
C GLY A 348 11.58 -17.61 -10.11
N SER A 349 11.22 -16.80 -9.11
CA SER A 349 9.84 -16.33 -8.89
C SER A 349 9.46 -15.08 -9.68
N GLU A 350 10.41 -14.44 -10.35
CA GLU A 350 10.15 -13.18 -11.07
C GLU A 350 9.07 -13.27 -12.15
N PRO A 351 8.96 -14.32 -12.97
CA PRO A 351 7.89 -14.42 -13.96
C PRO A 351 6.48 -14.37 -13.36
N LEU A 352 6.30 -14.93 -12.15
CA LEU A 352 5.01 -14.96 -11.46
C LEU A 352 4.53 -13.56 -11.02
N ARG A 353 5.44 -12.58 -10.95
CA ARG A 353 5.14 -11.20 -10.54
C ARG A 353 4.63 -10.32 -11.68
N THR A 354 4.67 -10.82 -12.91
CA THR A 354 4.32 -10.08 -14.13
C THR A 354 3.40 -10.88 -15.06
N GLU A 355 2.77 -11.93 -14.54
CA GLU A 355 1.94 -12.84 -15.31
C GLU A 355 0.69 -12.14 -15.86
N THR A 356 -0.04 -11.42 -15.02
CA THR A 356 -1.27 -10.74 -15.42
C THR A 356 -1.02 -9.29 -15.86
N LEU A 357 -1.91 -8.75 -16.70
CA LEU A 357 -1.89 -7.33 -17.08
C LEU A 357 -1.92 -6.41 -15.84
N ALA A 358 -2.79 -6.71 -14.88
CA ALA A 358 -2.93 -5.93 -13.66
C ALA A 358 -1.62 -5.89 -12.84
N GLN A 359 -0.92 -7.03 -12.72
CA GLN A 359 0.39 -7.08 -12.04
C GLN A 359 1.43 -6.23 -12.75
N ARG A 360 1.50 -6.28 -14.09
CA ARG A 360 2.46 -5.47 -14.86
C ARG A 360 2.18 -3.97 -14.76
N LEU A 361 0.92 -3.57 -14.90
CA LEU A 361 0.49 -2.18 -14.76
C LEU A 361 0.75 -1.65 -13.34
N ASN A 362 0.37 -2.39 -12.30
CA ASN A 362 0.63 -2.02 -10.91
C ASN A 362 2.13 -1.88 -10.63
N ARG A 363 2.93 -2.82 -11.12
CA ARG A 363 4.39 -2.76 -10.97
C ARG A 363 4.96 -1.52 -11.63
N ALA A 364 4.55 -1.23 -12.87
CA ALA A 364 5.00 -0.05 -13.61
C ALA A 364 4.62 1.25 -12.88
N PHE A 365 3.40 1.33 -12.34
CA PHE A 365 2.99 2.45 -11.49
C PHE A 365 3.86 2.58 -10.24
N MET A 366 4.10 1.50 -9.51
CA MET A 366 4.91 1.56 -8.28
C MET A 366 6.36 1.97 -8.54
N LEU A 367 6.92 1.59 -9.69
CA LEU A 367 8.25 2.03 -10.11
C LEU A 367 8.26 3.54 -10.41
N ASP A 368 7.34 4.00 -11.27
CA ASP A 368 7.21 5.43 -11.60
C ASP A 368 6.94 6.26 -10.34
N PHE A 369 6.04 5.80 -9.47
CA PHE A 369 5.70 6.46 -8.21
C PHE A 369 6.88 6.63 -7.27
N LYS A 370 7.80 5.66 -7.24
CA LYS A 370 9.07 5.73 -6.50
C LYS A 370 10.15 6.52 -7.25
N GLY A 371 9.88 6.92 -8.49
CA GLY A 371 10.83 7.61 -9.37
C GLY A 371 11.94 6.70 -9.88
N LEU A 372 11.63 5.41 -10.06
CA LEU A 372 12.49 4.40 -10.64
C LEU A 372 12.15 4.17 -12.11
N SER A 373 13.13 3.75 -12.89
CA SER A 373 12.92 3.34 -14.29
C SER A 373 12.04 2.08 -14.37
N LEU A 374 11.25 1.96 -15.44
CA LEU A 374 10.50 0.72 -15.71
C LEU A 374 11.41 -0.50 -15.94
N ASP A 375 12.67 -0.27 -16.33
CA ASP A 375 13.68 -1.33 -16.48
C ASP A 375 14.38 -1.69 -15.16
N TYR A 376 14.11 -0.96 -14.07
CA TYR A 376 14.73 -1.21 -12.76
C TYR A 376 14.66 -2.68 -12.32
N PRO A 377 13.54 -3.41 -12.49
CA PRO A 377 13.47 -4.82 -12.08
C PRO A 377 14.49 -5.72 -12.76
N LYS A 378 14.77 -5.48 -14.03
CA LYS A 378 15.81 -6.22 -14.76
C LYS A 378 17.20 -5.94 -14.19
N LEU A 379 17.51 -4.66 -13.98
CA LEU A 379 18.78 -4.25 -13.37
C LEU A 379 18.93 -4.77 -11.93
N GLU A 380 17.83 -4.76 -11.17
CA GLU A 380 17.81 -5.31 -9.80
C GLU A 380 18.13 -6.80 -9.78
N LEU A 381 17.54 -7.60 -10.69
CA LEU A 381 17.83 -9.03 -10.80
C LEU A 381 19.26 -9.31 -11.21
N GLU A 382 19.82 -8.56 -12.15
CA GLU A 382 21.23 -8.66 -12.55
C GLU A 382 22.16 -8.37 -11.35
N LYS A 383 21.85 -7.31 -10.57
CA LYS A 383 22.58 -6.97 -9.33
C LYS A 383 22.46 -8.10 -8.28
N ILE A 384 21.26 -8.67 -8.08
CA ILE A 384 21.03 -9.78 -7.15
C ILE A 384 21.85 -11.02 -7.59
N GLN A 385 21.83 -11.36 -8.87
CA GLN A 385 22.59 -12.51 -9.39
C GLN A 385 24.09 -12.39 -9.09
N ASN A 386 24.65 -11.19 -9.23
CA ASN A 386 26.07 -10.91 -9.05
C ASN A 386 26.45 -10.51 -7.61
N LEU A 387 25.51 -10.46 -6.69
CA LEU A 387 25.74 -10.05 -5.30
C LEU A 387 26.68 -11.06 -4.59
N SER A 388 27.78 -10.58 -4.04
CA SER A 388 28.68 -11.39 -3.22
C SER A 388 28.20 -11.48 -1.76
N LEU A 389 28.62 -12.53 -1.06
CA LEU A 389 28.36 -12.68 0.38
C LEU A 389 28.97 -11.53 1.18
N GLU A 390 30.18 -11.13 0.83
CA GLU A 390 30.90 -10.03 1.48
C GLU A 390 30.14 -8.71 1.35
N ASP A 391 29.67 -8.35 0.14
CA ASP A 391 28.92 -7.13 -0.10
C ASP A 391 27.58 -7.09 0.64
N LEU A 392 26.88 -8.24 0.68
CA LEU A 392 25.62 -8.33 1.43
C LEU A 392 25.88 -8.21 2.93
N ASN A 393 26.86 -8.89 3.47
CA ASN A 393 27.18 -8.85 4.89
C ASN A 393 27.70 -7.47 5.33
N ASN A 394 28.48 -6.81 4.50
CA ASN A 394 28.91 -5.43 4.76
C ASN A 394 27.71 -4.48 4.79
N TYR A 395 26.78 -4.62 3.83
CA TYR A 395 25.54 -3.84 3.81
C TYR A 395 24.71 -4.07 5.08
N ILE A 396 24.47 -5.34 5.46
CA ILE A 396 23.67 -5.67 6.65
C ILE A 396 24.28 -5.04 7.92
N LYS A 397 25.59 -5.10 8.08
CA LYS A 397 26.30 -4.54 9.23
C LYS A 397 26.18 -3.02 9.37
N THR A 398 25.93 -2.29 8.29
CA THR A 398 25.70 -0.84 8.34
C THR A 398 24.34 -0.46 8.88
N HIS A 399 23.36 -1.38 8.86
CA HIS A 399 21.97 -1.15 9.28
C HIS A 399 21.74 -1.48 10.77
N THR A 400 22.51 -0.82 11.65
CA THR A 400 22.43 -1.04 13.11
C THR A 400 21.12 -0.55 13.73
N GLU A 401 20.37 0.31 13.05
CA GLU A 401 19.04 0.76 13.45
C GLU A 401 18.02 -0.39 13.55
N LEU A 402 18.24 -1.50 12.86
CA LEU A 402 17.41 -2.71 13.00
C LEU A 402 17.37 -3.22 14.44
N ASN A 403 18.42 -2.98 15.24
CA ASN A 403 18.50 -3.37 16.65
C ASN A 403 17.65 -2.47 17.58
N ASN A 404 17.10 -1.38 17.07
CA ASN A 404 16.25 -0.46 17.85
C ASN A 404 14.77 -0.86 17.73
N LEU A 405 14.47 -2.13 18.04
CA LEU A 405 13.12 -2.67 17.92
C LEU A 405 12.16 -2.04 18.94
N THR A 406 11.06 -1.52 18.42
CA THR A 406 9.85 -1.17 19.16
C THR A 406 8.89 -2.36 19.09
N PHE A 407 8.33 -2.77 20.23
CA PHE A 407 7.33 -3.84 20.31
C PHE A 407 5.99 -3.31 20.79
N PHE A 408 4.93 -3.82 20.22
CA PHE A 408 3.59 -3.69 20.76
C PHE A 408 2.96 -5.08 20.90
N ILE A 409 2.50 -5.40 22.11
CA ILE A 409 2.07 -6.74 22.49
C ILE A 409 0.64 -6.66 23.03
N VAL A 410 -0.25 -7.49 22.47
CA VAL A 410 -1.58 -7.72 23.05
C VAL A 410 -1.63 -9.15 23.56
N ARG A 411 -1.82 -9.33 24.85
CA ARG A 411 -1.90 -10.65 25.48
C ARG A 411 -2.80 -10.64 26.72
N LYS A 412 -3.04 -11.85 27.28
CA LYS A 412 -3.76 -12.03 28.55
C LYS A 412 -2.91 -11.61 29.74
#